data_2faee010f8ad9301c37bb92f6a5e7da9
#
_entry.id   2faee010f8ad9301c37bb92f6a5e7da9
#
_cell.length_a   1.000
_cell.length_b   1.000
_cell.length_c   1.000
_cell.angle_alpha   90.00
_cell.angle_beta   90.00
_cell.angle_gamma   90.00
#
_symmetry.space_group_name_H-M   'P 1'
#
loop_
_entity.id
_entity.type
_entity.pdbx_description
1 polymer ?
#
loop_
_entity_poly.entity_id
_entity_poly.type
_entity_poly.pdbx_seq_one_letter_code
_entity_poly.pdbx_strand_id
1 'polypeptide(L)'
;MKFYSTKLKGVYLIKPYIYKDFRGSYTEIYNKNIFIKNSKKIKFIQDDISISKKNVLRGIHGDTKTWKLISCLYGKFYLVVVNNDKKSKDYKKWASFILDDKKKYMILVPPRFGNGHYVLSKKAIFYYKQNTLYDRKSQFTINWKDP
;
A
#
# COMPACT_ATOMS: atom_id res chain seq x y z
N MET A 1 4.06 1.80 -16.43
CA MET A 1 3.79 1.17 -15.11
C MET A 1 4.09 -0.32 -15.23
N LYS A 2 4.94 -0.86 -14.34
CA LYS A 2 5.34 -2.29 -14.32
C LYS A 2 4.96 -2.94 -12.99
N PHE A 3 4.45 -4.18 -13.04
CA PHE A 3 4.00 -4.96 -11.87
C PHE A 3 4.99 -6.07 -11.58
N TYR A 4 5.38 -6.23 -10.33
CA TYR A 4 6.31 -7.25 -9.85
C TYR A 4 5.65 -8.03 -8.70
N SER A 5 5.68 -9.34 -8.79
CA SER A 5 5.31 -10.21 -7.66
C SER A 5 6.29 -10.01 -6.51
N THR A 6 5.80 -10.11 -5.29
CA THR A 6 6.62 -10.07 -4.08
C THR A 6 6.72 -11.48 -3.45
N LYS A 7 7.48 -11.61 -2.38
CA LYS A 7 7.52 -12.88 -1.61
C LYS A 7 6.18 -13.22 -0.93
N LEU A 8 5.27 -12.26 -0.79
CA LEU A 8 3.90 -12.50 -0.32
C LEU A 8 2.97 -12.69 -1.50
N LYS A 9 2.41 -13.90 -1.64
CA LYS A 9 1.47 -14.21 -2.73
C LYS A 9 0.29 -13.24 -2.74
N GLY A 10 0.03 -12.61 -3.88
CA GLY A 10 -1.07 -11.64 -4.05
C GLY A 10 -0.68 -10.18 -3.77
N VAL A 11 0.45 -9.93 -3.12
CA VAL A 11 1.01 -8.58 -2.92
C VAL A 11 1.93 -8.24 -4.09
N TYR A 12 1.73 -7.06 -4.69
CA TYR A 12 2.52 -6.60 -5.85
C TYR A 12 3.22 -5.28 -5.56
N LEU A 13 4.50 -5.23 -5.94
CA LEU A 13 5.23 -3.97 -6.08
C LEU A 13 4.95 -3.41 -7.47
N ILE A 14 4.50 -2.16 -7.55
CA ILE A 14 4.20 -1.47 -8.80
C ILE A 14 5.15 -0.30 -8.95
N LYS A 15 5.87 -0.27 -10.07
CA LYS A 15 6.79 0.82 -10.43
C LYS A 15 6.16 1.66 -11.55
N PRO A 16 5.76 2.90 -11.27
CA PRO A 16 5.24 3.80 -12.30
C PRO A 16 6.36 4.30 -13.22
N TYR A 17 6.01 4.83 -14.37
CA TYR A 17 6.91 5.68 -15.15
C TYR A 17 6.89 7.09 -14.55
N ILE A 18 8.07 7.71 -14.46
CA ILE A 18 8.25 9.08 -14.02
C ILE A 18 8.82 9.87 -15.21
N TYR A 19 8.02 10.78 -15.73
CA TYR A 19 8.42 11.70 -16.77
C TYR A 19 8.99 12.96 -16.14
N LYS A 20 10.16 13.42 -16.61
CA LYS A 20 10.85 14.60 -16.07
C LYS A 20 11.18 15.56 -17.19
N ASP A 21 10.96 16.85 -16.96
CA ASP A 21 11.39 17.95 -17.81
C ASP A 21 11.78 19.17 -16.96
N PHE A 22 11.99 20.33 -17.60
CA PHE A 22 12.38 21.57 -16.90
C PHE A 22 11.33 22.08 -15.90
N ARG A 23 10.05 21.64 -16.00
CA ARG A 23 8.97 22.00 -15.09
C ARG A 23 8.92 21.11 -13.84
N GLY A 24 9.60 19.94 -13.86
CA GLY A 24 9.59 18.97 -12.77
C GLY A 24 9.27 17.55 -13.23
N SER A 25 8.36 16.87 -12.55
CA SER A 25 8.01 15.47 -12.87
C SER A 25 6.52 15.21 -12.90
N TYR A 26 6.10 14.40 -13.85
CA TYR A 26 4.74 13.86 -13.95
C TYR A 26 4.75 12.34 -13.80
N THR A 27 3.76 11.81 -13.09
CA THR A 27 3.65 10.37 -12.84
C THR A 27 2.18 9.97 -12.78
N GLU A 28 1.81 8.99 -13.60
CA GLU A 28 0.51 8.33 -13.50
C GLU A 28 0.60 7.23 -12.42
N ILE A 29 -0.13 7.41 -11.31
CA ILE A 29 -0.11 6.46 -10.18
C ILE A 29 -1.26 5.44 -10.23
N TYR A 30 -2.27 5.67 -11.07
CA TYR A 30 -3.35 4.71 -11.31
C TYR A 30 -3.93 4.87 -12.70
N ASN A 31 -4.14 3.76 -13.37
CA ASN A 31 -4.86 3.69 -14.64
C ASN A 31 -5.64 2.38 -14.70
N LYS A 32 -6.97 2.47 -14.74
CA LYS A 32 -7.88 1.32 -14.74
C LYS A 32 -7.52 0.28 -15.82
N ASN A 33 -7.24 0.74 -17.03
CA ASN A 33 -6.95 -0.16 -18.17
C ASN A 33 -5.63 -0.92 -17.99
N ILE A 34 -4.61 -0.25 -17.40
CA ILE A 34 -3.32 -0.90 -17.11
C ILE A 34 -3.51 -1.95 -16.01
N PHE A 35 -4.32 -1.69 -14.99
CA PHE A 35 -4.63 -2.66 -13.93
C PHE A 35 -5.38 -3.86 -14.50
N ILE A 36 -6.37 -3.67 -15.37
CA ILE A 36 -7.10 -4.76 -16.03
C ILE A 36 -6.16 -5.62 -16.88
N LYS A 37 -5.29 -5.01 -17.69
CA LYS A 37 -4.28 -5.72 -18.51
C LYS A 37 -3.34 -6.58 -17.65
N ASN A 38 -3.07 -6.18 -16.43
CA ASN A 38 -2.27 -6.95 -15.46
C ASN A 38 -3.13 -7.89 -14.59
N SER A 39 -4.31 -8.30 -15.07
CA SER A 39 -5.24 -9.20 -14.40
C SER A 39 -5.74 -8.70 -13.04
N LYS A 40 -5.77 -7.38 -12.84
CA LYS A 40 -6.24 -6.74 -11.61
C LYS A 40 -7.56 -6.03 -11.86
N LYS A 41 -8.65 -6.80 -12.00
CA LYS A 41 -10.03 -6.29 -12.19
C LYS A 41 -10.57 -5.69 -10.87
N ILE A 42 -9.87 -4.70 -10.31
CA ILE A 42 -10.22 -4.04 -9.06
C ILE A 42 -10.85 -2.69 -9.38
N LYS A 43 -12.08 -2.45 -8.91
CA LYS A 43 -12.73 -1.14 -9.00
C LYS A 43 -12.46 -0.38 -7.70
N PHE A 44 -11.54 0.57 -7.72
CA PHE A 44 -11.32 1.47 -6.59
C PHE A 44 -12.42 2.53 -6.53
N ILE A 45 -12.93 2.82 -5.33
CA ILE A 45 -14.08 3.71 -5.10
C ILE A 45 -13.84 4.74 -4.00
N GLN A 46 -12.76 4.63 -3.23
CA GLN A 46 -12.40 5.57 -2.17
C GLN A 46 -10.90 5.83 -2.17
N ASP A 47 -10.53 7.09 -1.96
CA ASP A 47 -9.17 7.56 -1.82
C ASP A 47 -9.00 8.24 -0.47
N ASP A 48 -7.95 7.85 0.27
CA ASP A 48 -7.65 8.42 1.57
C ASP A 48 -6.19 8.86 1.67
N ILE A 49 -5.95 9.92 2.43
CA ILE A 49 -4.61 10.36 2.81
C ILE A 49 -4.49 10.46 4.33
N SER A 50 -3.31 10.17 4.83
CA SER A 50 -2.92 10.56 6.19
C SER A 50 -1.58 11.28 6.19
N ILE A 51 -1.49 12.36 6.96
CA ILE A 51 -0.28 13.15 7.13
C ILE A 51 0.27 12.85 8.52
N SER A 52 1.53 12.45 8.60
CA SER A 52 2.16 12.07 9.85
C SER A 52 3.57 12.63 9.98
N LYS A 53 3.95 12.98 11.21
CA LYS A 53 5.29 13.45 11.57
C LYS A 53 6.26 12.26 11.67
N LYS A 54 7.56 12.55 11.70
CA LYS A 54 8.63 11.56 11.93
C LYS A 54 8.35 10.72 13.18
N ASN A 55 8.72 9.44 13.13
CA ASN A 55 8.59 8.46 14.20
C ASN A 55 7.14 8.07 14.55
N VAL A 56 6.14 8.52 13.79
CA VAL A 56 4.77 8.05 13.95
C VAL A 56 4.62 6.67 13.31
N LEU A 57 4.09 5.72 14.08
CA LEU A 57 3.63 4.40 13.63
C LEU A 57 2.11 4.42 13.52
N ARG A 58 1.56 3.98 12.39
CA ARG A 58 0.13 3.67 12.20
C ARG A 58 -0.03 2.26 11.69
N GLY A 59 -0.93 1.51 12.28
CA GLY A 59 -1.21 0.12 11.91
C GLY A 59 -0.93 -0.83 13.07
N ILE A 60 -0.94 -2.13 12.86
CA ILE A 60 -1.18 -2.81 11.58
C ILE A 60 -2.69 -3.09 11.47
N HIS A 61 -3.34 -2.57 10.44
CA HIS A 61 -4.79 -2.71 10.23
C HIS A 61 -5.10 -3.36 8.89
N GLY A 62 -6.19 -4.07 8.83
CA GLY A 62 -6.71 -4.67 7.60
C GLY A 62 -8.15 -5.15 7.78
N ASP A 63 -8.73 -5.65 6.72
CA ASP A 63 -10.03 -6.29 6.73
C ASP A 63 -10.09 -7.46 5.73
N THR A 64 -11.23 -8.11 5.64
CA THR A 64 -11.40 -9.33 4.84
C THR A 64 -11.82 -9.10 3.39
N LYS A 65 -12.12 -7.85 2.99
CA LYS A 65 -12.75 -7.52 1.70
C LYS A 65 -11.95 -6.51 0.87
N THR A 66 -11.10 -5.71 1.50
CA THR A 66 -10.52 -4.52 0.87
C THR A 66 -9.18 -4.77 0.19
N TRP A 67 -9.11 -4.47 -1.09
CA TRP A 67 -7.87 -4.22 -1.80
C TRP A 67 -7.40 -2.80 -1.53
N LYS A 68 -6.12 -2.61 -1.24
CA LYS A 68 -5.50 -1.29 -1.07
C LYS A 68 -4.35 -1.10 -2.04
N LEU A 69 -4.33 0.03 -2.74
CA LEU A 69 -3.17 0.48 -3.52
C LEU A 69 -2.50 1.62 -2.75
N ILE A 70 -1.37 1.31 -2.12
CA ILE A 70 -0.67 2.20 -1.19
C ILE A 70 0.48 2.91 -1.90
N SER A 71 0.63 4.22 -1.67
CA SER A 71 1.68 5.08 -2.22
C SER A 71 2.15 6.11 -1.21
N CYS A 72 3.38 6.59 -1.38
CA CYS A 72 3.94 7.74 -0.67
C CYS A 72 3.89 8.98 -1.58
N LEU A 73 3.03 9.96 -1.25
CA LEU A 73 2.94 11.19 -2.04
C LEU A 73 4.02 12.21 -1.67
N TYR A 74 4.48 12.20 -0.41
CA TYR A 74 5.52 13.08 0.10
C TYR A 74 6.31 12.39 1.20
N GLY A 75 7.62 12.61 1.23
CA GLY A 75 8.51 12.08 2.25
C GLY A 75 8.86 10.62 2.07
N LYS A 76 9.01 9.89 3.17
CA LYS A 76 9.43 8.48 3.18
C LYS A 76 8.87 7.76 4.40
N PHE A 77 8.41 6.51 4.20
CA PHE A 77 8.02 5.63 5.29
C PHE A 77 8.41 4.17 5.02
N TYR A 78 8.53 3.43 6.10
CA TYR A 78 8.67 1.99 6.12
C TYR A 78 7.27 1.36 6.19
N LEU A 79 6.89 0.60 5.18
CA LEU A 79 5.61 -0.12 5.11
C LEU A 79 5.83 -1.57 5.47
N VAL A 80 4.98 -2.11 6.35
CA VAL A 80 4.88 -3.55 6.62
C VAL A 80 3.55 -4.05 6.10
N VAL A 81 3.56 -5.22 5.48
CA VAL A 81 2.37 -5.95 5.02
C VAL A 81 2.42 -7.36 5.59
N VAL A 82 1.36 -7.80 6.25
CA VAL A 82 1.26 -9.10 6.95
C VAL A 82 0.09 -9.88 6.38
N ASN A 83 0.31 -11.15 6.06
CA ASN A 83 -0.76 -12.07 5.68
C ASN A 83 -1.53 -12.54 6.93
N ASN A 84 -2.76 -12.07 7.11
CA ASN A 84 -3.66 -12.46 8.20
C ASN A 84 -4.76 -13.44 7.75
N ASP A 85 -4.64 -14.06 6.57
CA ASP A 85 -5.55 -15.10 6.13
C ASP A 85 -5.22 -16.44 6.78
N LYS A 86 -6.00 -16.80 7.81
CA LYS A 86 -5.84 -18.07 8.56
C LYS A 86 -5.94 -19.32 7.69
N LYS A 87 -6.54 -19.23 6.50
CA LYS A 87 -6.64 -20.35 5.54
C LYS A 87 -5.42 -20.43 4.61
N SER A 88 -4.54 -19.44 4.62
CA SER A 88 -3.35 -19.40 3.79
C SER A 88 -2.22 -20.20 4.44
N LYS A 89 -1.49 -21.00 3.63
CA LYS A 89 -0.23 -21.62 4.07
C LYS A 89 0.86 -20.60 4.42
N ASP A 90 0.68 -19.36 4.01
CA ASP A 90 1.56 -18.24 4.30
C ASP A 90 0.99 -17.32 5.41
N TYR A 91 0.07 -17.83 6.24
CA TYR A 91 -0.44 -17.13 7.41
C TYR A 91 0.71 -16.63 8.30
N LYS A 92 0.60 -15.41 8.81
CA LYS A 92 1.62 -14.67 9.58
C LYS A 92 2.88 -14.27 8.81
N LYS A 93 3.14 -14.76 7.59
CA LYS A 93 4.26 -14.24 6.79
C LYS A 93 4.07 -12.76 6.48
N TRP A 94 5.17 -12.02 6.50
CA TRP A 94 5.17 -10.58 6.25
C TRP A 94 6.28 -10.15 5.30
N ALA A 95 6.11 -8.95 4.75
CA ALA A 95 7.11 -8.28 3.93
C ALA A 95 7.13 -6.79 4.26
N SER A 96 8.28 -6.16 4.02
CA SER A 96 8.44 -4.74 4.20
C SER A 96 8.94 -4.05 2.94
N PHE A 97 8.62 -2.75 2.84
CA PHE A 97 8.95 -1.92 1.70
C PHE A 97 9.29 -0.51 2.18
N ILE A 98 10.28 0.12 1.56
CA ILE A 98 10.50 1.56 1.71
C ILE A 98 9.77 2.25 0.57
N LEU A 99 8.80 3.09 0.91
CA LEU A 99 8.10 3.94 -0.04
C LEU A 99 8.50 5.40 0.16
N ASP A 100 8.76 6.09 -0.94
CA ASP A 100 9.17 7.50 -0.95
C ASP A 100 8.57 8.26 -2.15
N ASP A 101 8.59 9.58 -2.05
CA ASP A 101 8.07 10.49 -3.09
C ASP A 101 8.98 10.61 -4.31
N LYS A 102 10.21 10.07 -4.29
CA LYS A 102 11.15 10.12 -5.41
C LYS A 102 10.91 8.97 -6.39
N LYS A 103 10.89 7.73 -5.87
CA LYS A 103 10.65 6.51 -6.67
C LYS A 103 9.17 6.33 -7.00
N LYS A 104 8.28 6.85 -6.16
CA LYS A 104 6.82 6.76 -6.29
C LYS A 104 6.31 5.31 -6.45
N TYR A 105 7.04 4.35 -5.87
CA TYR A 105 6.61 2.95 -5.89
C TYR A 105 5.32 2.78 -5.11
N MET A 106 4.52 1.82 -5.54
CA MET A 106 3.23 1.51 -4.93
C MET A 106 3.18 0.04 -4.55
N ILE A 107 2.42 -0.27 -3.50
CA ILE A 107 2.14 -1.64 -3.08
C ILE A 107 0.66 -1.90 -3.22
N LEU A 108 0.31 -2.93 -3.98
CA LEU A 108 -1.05 -3.46 -4.05
C LEU A 108 -1.19 -4.59 -3.02
N VAL A 109 -2.08 -4.37 -2.06
CA VAL A 109 -2.32 -5.26 -0.92
C VAL A 109 -3.69 -5.91 -1.06
N PRO A 110 -3.81 -7.25 -1.05
CA PRO A 110 -5.09 -7.94 -1.17
C PRO A 110 -5.89 -7.94 0.14
N PRO A 111 -7.19 -8.30 0.09
CA PRO A 111 -7.99 -8.57 1.28
C PRO A 111 -7.33 -9.58 2.21
N ARG A 112 -7.66 -9.50 3.52
CA ARG A 112 -7.13 -10.36 4.59
C ARG A 112 -5.66 -10.11 4.94
N PHE A 113 -5.04 -9.09 4.34
CA PHE A 113 -3.71 -8.64 4.72
C PHE A 113 -3.81 -7.38 5.57
N GLY A 114 -3.01 -7.34 6.64
CA GLY A 114 -2.79 -6.14 7.44
C GLY A 114 -1.66 -5.30 6.85
N ASN A 115 -1.77 -3.98 6.99
CA ASN A 115 -0.68 -3.07 6.66
C ASN A 115 -0.48 -2.03 7.77
N GLY A 116 0.77 -1.64 7.97
CA GLY A 116 1.15 -0.55 8.86
C GLY A 116 2.37 0.18 8.31
N HIS A 117 2.56 1.44 8.72
CA HIS A 117 3.71 2.21 8.29
C HIS A 117 4.34 3.01 9.42
N TYR A 118 5.66 3.17 9.34
CA TYR A 118 6.47 3.98 10.24
C TYR A 118 7.16 5.09 9.46
N VAL A 119 6.98 6.35 9.89
CA VAL A 119 7.46 7.53 9.16
C VAL A 119 8.95 7.76 9.43
N LEU A 120 9.76 7.75 8.35
CA LEU A 120 11.20 7.90 8.38
C LEU A 120 11.65 9.35 8.13
N SER A 121 10.93 10.12 7.31
CA SER A 121 11.21 11.52 7.01
C SER A 121 10.60 12.46 8.05
N LYS A 122 10.95 13.76 8.03
CA LYS A 122 10.36 14.77 8.94
C LYS A 122 8.83 14.76 8.92
N LYS A 123 8.24 14.51 7.75
CA LYS A 123 6.81 14.36 7.49
C LYS A 123 6.62 13.40 6.34
N ALA A 124 5.54 12.61 6.34
CA ALA A 124 5.13 11.82 5.19
C ALA A 124 3.64 11.93 4.93
N ILE A 125 3.26 11.81 3.66
CA ILE A 125 1.88 11.67 3.20
C ILE A 125 1.69 10.25 2.69
N PHE A 126 0.99 9.46 3.48
CA PHE A 126 0.54 8.13 3.13
C PHE A 126 -0.79 8.25 2.39
N TYR A 127 -0.85 7.72 1.18
CA TYR A 127 -2.02 7.71 0.32
C TYR A 127 -2.39 6.29 -0.05
N TYR A 128 -3.68 6.00 -0.10
CA TYR A 128 -4.15 4.74 -0.65
C TYR A 128 -5.52 4.85 -1.30
N LYS A 129 -5.71 4.05 -2.35
CA LYS A 129 -7.02 3.76 -2.96
C LYS A 129 -7.54 2.46 -2.37
N GLN A 130 -8.86 2.36 -2.22
CA GLN A 130 -9.51 1.12 -1.81
C GLN A 130 -10.78 0.83 -2.61
N ASN A 131 -11.12 -0.45 -2.73
CA ASN A 131 -12.26 -0.92 -3.53
C ASN A 131 -13.54 -1.08 -2.72
N THR A 132 -13.52 -0.78 -1.43
CA THR A 132 -14.68 -0.76 -0.53
C THR A 132 -14.74 0.60 0.16
N LEU A 133 -15.91 0.99 0.65
CA LEU A 133 -15.99 2.11 1.58
C LEU A 133 -15.37 1.70 2.93
N TYR A 134 -14.71 2.65 3.58
CA TYR A 134 -14.11 2.40 4.89
C TYR A 134 -15.20 2.07 5.92
N ASP A 135 -15.02 0.94 6.60
CA ASP A 135 -15.86 0.54 7.74
C ASP A 135 -14.97 0.15 8.93
N ARG A 136 -15.01 0.98 9.96
CA ARG A 136 -14.22 0.77 11.19
C ARG A 136 -14.55 -0.56 11.88
N LYS A 137 -15.80 -1.00 11.83
CA LYS A 137 -16.26 -2.22 12.50
C LYS A 137 -15.72 -3.49 11.86
N SER A 138 -15.42 -3.45 10.57
CA SER A 138 -14.87 -4.59 9.82
C SER A 138 -13.35 -4.73 9.93
N GLN A 139 -12.66 -3.76 10.53
CA GLN A 139 -11.19 -3.76 10.64
C GLN A 139 -10.72 -4.72 11.72
N PHE A 140 -9.71 -5.52 11.40
CA PHE A 140 -8.87 -6.16 12.40
C PHE A 140 -7.61 -5.33 12.67
N THR A 141 -7.04 -5.52 13.85
CA THR A 141 -5.77 -4.89 14.25
C THR A 141 -4.81 -5.98 14.72
N ILE A 142 -3.56 -5.91 14.26
CA ILE A 142 -2.45 -6.74 14.72
C ILE A 142 -1.51 -5.84 15.51
N ASN A 143 -1.16 -6.28 16.72
CA ASN A 143 -0.16 -5.56 17.52
C ASN A 143 1.20 -5.67 16.81
N TRP A 144 1.89 -4.55 16.63
CA TRP A 144 3.21 -4.55 15.99
C TRP A 144 4.30 -5.28 16.79
N LYS A 145 4.04 -5.57 18.08
CA LYS A 145 4.87 -6.39 18.97
C LYS A 145 4.43 -7.87 19.02
N ASP A 146 3.42 -8.27 18.23
CA ASP A 146 2.98 -9.66 18.19
C ASP A 146 4.13 -10.53 17.63
N PRO A 147 4.54 -11.63 18.32
CA PRO A 147 5.65 -12.48 17.94
C PRO A 147 5.41 -13.28 16.66
#